data_fffc76ca14c6006c08c90586439e0d2a
#
_entry.id   fffc76ca14c6006c08c90586439e0d2a
#
_cell.length_a   1.000
_cell.length_b   1.000
_cell.length_c   1.000
_cell.angle_alpha   90.00
_cell.angle_beta   90.00
_cell.angle_gamma   90.00
#
_symmetry.space_group_name_H-M   'P 1'
#
loop_
_entity.id
_entity.type
_entity.pdbx_description
1 polymer ?
#
loop_
_entity_poly.entity_id
_entity_poly.type
_entity_poly.pdbx_seq_one_letter_code
_entity_poly.pdbx_strand_id
1 'polypeptide(L)'
;MELWELSAREHIRDTLARYNWSGDAMRLGELAASFCTDGELELRGGESVRGREAIVEFLGGAMASPNAVAQESGVRRIVRHNVTNIRFTEVRPDEARVAC
;
A
#
# COMPACT_ATOMS: atom_id res chain seq x y z
N MET A 1 -19.13 17.78 -9.20
CA MET A 1 -18.72 16.68 -8.28
C MET A 1 -19.50 16.82 -6.98
N GLU A 2 -20.14 15.77 -6.55
CA GLU A 2 -20.84 15.75 -5.28
C GLU A 2 -19.87 15.74 -4.09
N LEU A 3 -20.32 16.24 -2.95
CA LEU A 3 -19.48 16.31 -1.74
C LEU A 3 -18.98 14.94 -1.29
N TRP A 4 -19.85 13.91 -1.33
CA TRP A 4 -19.44 12.55 -0.98
C TRP A 4 -18.31 12.02 -1.88
N GLU A 5 -18.37 12.36 -3.16
CA GLU A 5 -17.34 11.94 -4.14
C GLU A 5 -16.01 12.62 -3.84
N LEU A 6 -16.03 13.91 -3.57
CA LEU A 6 -14.83 14.66 -3.19
C LEU A 6 -14.20 14.09 -1.92
N SER A 7 -15.01 13.82 -0.92
CA SER A 7 -14.57 13.20 0.35
C SER A 7 -13.98 11.82 0.11
N ALA A 8 -14.63 10.99 -0.69
CA ALA A 8 -14.13 9.65 -1.02
C ALA A 8 -12.77 9.71 -1.72
N ARG A 9 -12.63 10.58 -2.70
CA ARG A 9 -11.36 10.77 -3.42
C ARG A 9 -10.23 11.16 -2.49
N GLU A 10 -10.49 12.07 -1.55
CA GLU A 10 -9.47 12.52 -0.60
C GLU A 10 -9.07 11.41 0.38
N HIS A 11 -10.03 10.67 0.91
CA HIS A 11 -9.75 9.53 1.79
C HIS A 11 -8.96 8.44 1.08
N ILE A 12 -9.24 8.18 -0.19
CA ILE A 12 -8.50 7.19 -0.99
C ILE A 12 -7.07 7.65 -1.22
N ARG A 13 -6.86 8.94 -1.54
CA ARG A 13 -5.50 9.48 -1.67
C ARG A 13 -4.71 9.34 -0.38
N ASP A 14 -5.34 9.62 0.75
CA ASP A 14 -4.71 9.46 2.06
C ASP A 14 -4.37 7.99 2.35
N THR A 15 -5.26 7.07 1.98
CA THR A 15 -5.00 5.63 2.13
C THR A 15 -3.80 5.17 1.31
N LEU A 16 -3.69 5.62 0.07
CA LEU A 16 -2.53 5.32 -0.79
C LEU A 16 -1.23 5.88 -0.21
N ALA A 17 -1.29 7.11 0.30
CA ALA A 17 -0.13 7.73 0.95
C ALA A 17 0.26 6.98 2.22
N ARG A 18 -0.70 6.56 3.02
CA ARG A 18 -0.46 5.80 4.25
C ARG A 18 0.16 4.43 3.95
N TYR A 19 -0.29 3.76 2.91
CA TYR A 19 0.29 2.49 2.47
C TYR A 19 1.78 2.64 2.18
N ASN A 20 2.15 3.60 1.36
CA ASN A 20 3.56 3.82 0.99
C ASN A 20 4.39 4.38 2.15
N TRP A 21 3.84 5.33 2.92
CA TRP A 21 4.50 5.90 4.08
C TRP A 21 4.85 4.84 5.12
N SER A 22 3.87 4.01 5.48
CA SER A 22 4.08 2.94 6.45
C SER A 22 4.97 1.83 5.91
N GLY A 23 4.85 1.49 4.64
CA GLY A 23 5.69 0.49 3.98
C GLY A 23 7.15 0.93 3.92
N ASP A 24 7.42 2.16 3.53
CA ASP A 24 8.77 2.71 3.48
C ASP A 24 9.46 2.73 4.85
N ALA A 25 8.69 2.94 5.91
CA ALA A 25 9.18 2.93 7.28
C ALA A 25 9.13 1.54 7.94
N MET A 26 8.69 0.52 7.21
CA MET A 26 8.51 -0.84 7.71
C MET A 26 7.54 -0.96 8.89
N ARG A 27 6.53 -0.09 8.93
CA ARG A 27 5.48 -0.12 9.94
C ARG A 27 4.34 -1.00 9.47
N LEU A 28 4.53 -2.31 9.57
CA LEU A 28 3.63 -3.31 8.97
C LEU A 28 2.22 -3.28 9.56
N GLY A 29 2.05 -2.95 10.84
CA GLY A 29 0.74 -2.79 11.44
C GLY A 29 -0.08 -1.65 10.81
N GLU A 30 0.55 -0.51 10.56
CA GLU A 30 -0.08 0.62 9.89
C GLU A 30 -0.36 0.31 8.43
N LEU A 31 0.55 -0.40 7.76
CA LEU A 31 0.38 -0.83 6.39
C LEU A 31 -0.84 -1.75 6.26
N ALA A 32 -0.98 -2.71 7.16
CA ALA A 32 -2.11 -3.63 7.18
C ALA A 32 -3.46 -2.89 7.30
N ALA A 33 -3.49 -1.79 8.05
CA ALA A 33 -4.68 -0.97 8.21
C ALA A 33 -5.15 -0.30 6.91
N SER A 34 -4.30 -0.24 5.88
CA SER A 34 -4.67 0.26 4.55
C SER A 34 -5.56 -0.72 3.77
N PHE A 35 -5.62 -1.97 4.21
CA PHE A 35 -6.43 -3.01 3.59
C PHE A 35 -7.66 -3.33 4.46
N CYS A 36 -8.72 -3.78 3.82
CA CYS A 36 -9.84 -4.42 4.53
C CYS A 36 -9.36 -5.72 5.16
N THR A 37 -10.10 -6.24 6.15
CA THR A 37 -9.78 -7.50 6.82
C THR A 37 -9.59 -8.65 5.83
N ASP A 38 -10.42 -8.68 4.79
CA ASP A 38 -10.39 -9.63 3.68
C ASP A 38 -9.76 -9.04 2.41
N GLY A 39 -8.97 -7.99 2.55
CA GLY A 39 -8.31 -7.31 1.43
C GLY A 39 -7.40 -8.24 0.65
N GLU A 40 -7.16 -7.90 -0.60
CA GLU A 40 -6.36 -8.71 -1.51
C GLU A 40 -5.24 -7.87 -2.12
N LEU A 41 -4.02 -8.40 -2.07
CA LEU A 41 -2.87 -7.84 -2.74
C LEU A 41 -2.57 -8.70 -3.97
N GLU A 42 -2.78 -8.15 -5.15
CA GLU A 42 -2.48 -8.83 -6.40
C GLU A 42 -1.03 -8.57 -6.80
N LEU A 43 -0.30 -9.62 -7.10
CA LEU A 43 1.10 -9.55 -7.49
C LEU A 43 1.25 -9.53 -9.00
N ARG A 44 2.36 -8.98 -9.45
CA ARG A 44 2.72 -9.03 -10.87
C ARG A 44 2.89 -10.49 -11.27
N GLY A 45 2.13 -10.96 -12.25
CA GLY A 45 2.11 -12.37 -12.65
C GLY A 45 0.80 -13.07 -12.32
N GLY A 46 -0.14 -12.39 -11.66
CA GLY A 46 -1.49 -12.87 -11.42
C GLY A 46 -1.72 -13.60 -10.11
N GLU A 47 -0.68 -13.80 -9.31
CA GLU A 47 -0.83 -14.36 -7.97
C GLU A 47 -1.43 -13.32 -7.03
N SER A 48 -2.18 -13.78 -6.03
CA SER A 48 -2.81 -12.90 -5.04
C SER A 48 -2.54 -13.38 -3.63
N VAL A 49 -2.42 -12.41 -2.71
CA VAL A 49 -2.31 -12.66 -1.28
C VAL A 49 -3.56 -12.09 -0.63
N ARG A 50 -4.32 -12.89 0.07
CA ARG A 50 -5.60 -12.51 0.65
C ARG A 50 -5.57 -12.44 2.17
N GLY A 51 -6.16 -11.39 2.71
CA GLY A 51 -6.25 -11.16 4.14
C GLY A 51 -5.09 -10.34 4.68
N ARG A 52 -5.37 -9.49 5.68
CA ARG A 52 -4.37 -8.61 6.28
C ARG A 52 -3.15 -9.35 6.79
N GLU A 53 -3.36 -10.46 7.50
CA GLU A 53 -2.25 -11.23 8.09
C GLU A 53 -1.32 -11.79 7.02
N ALA A 54 -1.88 -12.37 5.97
CA ALA A 54 -1.11 -12.91 4.86
C ALA A 54 -0.36 -11.81 4.10
N ILE A 55 -0.98 -10.65 3.91
CA ILE A 55 -0.37 -9.49 3.26
C ILE A 55 0.82 -8.99 4.08
N VAL A 56 0.65 -8.85 5.39
CA VAL A 56 1.72 -8.41 6.30
C VAL A 56 2.90 -9.40 6.27
N GLU A 57 2.61 -10.67 6.33
CA GLU A 57 3.64 -11.72 6.29
C GLU A 57 4.41 -11.70 4.96
N PHE A 58 3.70 -11.58 3.86
CA PHE A 58 4.31 -11.50 2.52
C PHE A 58 5.18 -10.25 2.38
N LEU A 59 4.65 -9.09 2.71
CA LEU A 59 5.38 -7.82 2.58
C LEU A 59 6.53 -7.71 3.58
N GLY A 60 6.35 -8.24 4.78
CA GLY A 60 7.40 -8.31 5.79
C GLY A 60 8.60 -9.12 5.33
N GLY A 61 8.36 -10.27 4.71
CA GLY A 61 9.40 -11.09 4.12
C GLY A 61 10.13 -10.40 2.96
N ALA A 62 9.37 -9.75 2.06
CA ALA A 62 9.94 -9.03 0.93
C ALA A 62 10.76 -7.81 1.35
N MET A 63 10.36 -7.12 2.41
CA MET A 63 11.03 -5.92 2.92
C MET A 63 12.24 -6.25 3.79
N ALA A 64 12.21 -7.34 4.53
CA ALA A 64 13.28 -7.73 5.44
C ALA A 64 14.59 -8.04 4.70
N SER A 65 14.50 -8.69 3.54
CA SER A 65 15.68 -9.12 2.77
C SER A 65 16.61 -7.95 2.35
N PRO A 66 16.10 -6.84 1.80
CA PRO A 66 16.94 -5.69 1.49
C PRO A 66 17.58 -5.05 2.73
N ASN A 67 16.86 -5.02 3.86
CA ASN A 67 17.36 -4.45 5.10
C ASN A 67 18.46 -5.32 5.73
N ALA A 68 18.34 -6.63 5.64
CA ALA A 68 19.36 -7.55 6.11
C ALA A 68 20.68 -7.33 5.36
N VAL A 69 20.62 -7.19 4.04
CA VAL A 69 21.80 -6.91 3.21
C VAL A 69 22.42 -5.55 3.58
N ALA A 70 21.60 -4.52 3.79
CA ALA A 70 22.07 -3.21 4.19
C ALA A 70 22.75 -3.24 5.57
N GLN A 71 22.22 -4.01 6.50
CA GLN A 71 22.85 -4.18 7.83
C GLN A 71 24.21 -4.88 7.75
N GLU A 72 24.33 -5.92 6.95
CA GLU A 72 25.58 -6.64 6.73
C GLU A 72 26.67 -5.75 6.12
N SER A 73 26.29 -4.89 5.18
CA SER A 73 27.22 -3.97 4.53
C SER A 73 27.56 -2.73 5.38
N GLY A 74 26.85 -2.50 6.50
CA GLY A 74 26.97 -1.29 7.31
C GLY A 74 26.37 -0.05 6.65
N VAL A 75 25.70 -0.20 5.52
CA VAL A 75 25.04 0.89 4.79
C VAL A 75 23.54 0.87 5.08
N ARG A 76 23.01 1.98 5.56
CA ARG A 76 21.60 2.13 5.84
C ARG A 76 20.84 2.42 4.54
N ARG A 77 19.88 1.57 4.20
CA ARG A 77 19.06 1.75 3.02
C ARG A 77 17.83 2.57 3.35
N ILE A 78 17.58 3.61 2.56
CA ILE A 78 16.37 4.43 2.65
C ILE A 78 15.52 4.15 1.42
N VAL A 79 14.28 3.77 1.64
CA VAL A 79 13.31 3.51 0.58
C VAL A 79 12.24 4.59 0.61
N ARG A 80 11.89 5.12 -0.55
CA ARG A 80 10.79 6.08 -0.73
C ARG A 80 10.02 5.74 -1.99
N HIS A 81 8.70 5.77 -1.86
CA HIS A 81 7.81 5.68 -3.01
C HIS A 81 7.31 7.06 -3.38
N ASN A 82 7.41 7.39 -4.65
CA ASN A 82 6.84 8.62 -5.19
C ASN A 82 5.64 8.23 -6.05
N VAL A 83 4.43 8.51 -5.56
CA VAL A 83 3.19 8.19 -6.25
C VAL A 83 2.72 9.42 -7.03
N THR A 84 2.62 9.27 -8.33
CA THR A 84 2.21 10.34 -9.24
C THR A 84 1.09 9.87 -10.17
N ASN A 85 0.49 10.81 -10.87
CA ASN A 85 -0.55 10.50 -11.87
C ASN A 85 -1.72 9.69 -11.31
N ILE A 86 -2.14 9.99 -10.08
CA ILE A 86 -3.29 9.34 -9.47
C ILE A 86 -4.54 9.69 -10.28
N ARG A 87 -5.15 8.68 -10.87
CA ARG A 87 -6.35 8.84 -11.68
C ARG A 87 -7.46 7.93 -11.16
N PHE A 88 -8.60 8.53 -10.89
CA PHE A 88 -9.81 7.79 -10.54
C PHE A 88 -10.52 7.41 -11.85
N THR A 89 -10.54 6.12 -12.14
CA THR A 89 -11.19 5.61 -13.35
C THR A 89 -12.67 5.36 -13.13
N GLU A 90 -13.07 5.13 -11.89
CA GLU A 90 -14.45 4.96 -11.49
C GLU A 90 -14.62 5.35 -10.03
N VAL A 91 -15.66 6.11 -9.72
CA VAL A 91 -16.03 6.45 -8.34
C VAL A 91 -17.53 6.30 -8.18
N ARG A 92 -17.94 5.38 -7.32
CA ARG A 92 -19.33 5.14 -6.92
C ARG A 92 -19.43 5.18 -5.40
N PRO A 93 -20.63 5.28 -4.82
CA PRO A 93 -20.78 5.32 -3.36
C PRO A 93 -20.18 4.12 -2.61
N ASP A 94 -20.14 2.95 -3.26
CA ASP A 94 -19.68 1.70 -2.67
C ASP A 94 -18.36 1.18 -3.24
N GLU A 95 -17.86 1.76 -4.33
CA GLU A 95 -16.65 1.28 -5.00
C GLU A 95 -15.94 2.42 -5.71
N ALA A 96 -14.62 2.35 -5.74
CA ALA A 96 -13.79 3.22 -6.57
C ALA A 96 -12.65 2.42 -7.19
N ARG A 97 -12.25 2.85 -8.38
CA ARG A 97 -11.08 2.31 -9.08
C ARG A 97 -10.10 3.41 -9.34
N VAL A 98 -8.86 3.15 -8.99
CA VAL A 98 -7.78 4.15 -9.04
C VAL A 98 -6.58 3.52 -9.74
N ALA A 99 -5.95 4.31 -10.60
CA ALA A 99 -4.68 3.95 -11.23
C ALA A 99 -3.62 4.99 -10.87
N CYS A 100 -2.41 4.56 -10.70
CA CYS A 100 -1.27 5.44 -10.44
C CYS A 100 0.06 4.80 -10.88
#